data_7ecc8fa713de058fba4504bf7ee4368c
#
_entry.id   7ecc8fa713de058fba4504bf7ee4368c
#
_cell.length_a   1.000
_cell.length_b   1.000
_cell.length_c   1.000
_cell.angle_alpha   90.00
_cell.angle_beta   90.00
_cell.angle_gamma   90.00
#
_symmetry.space_group_name_H-M   'P 1'
#
loop_
_entity.id
_entity.type
_entity.pdbx_description
1 polymer ?
#
loop_
_entity_poly.entity_id
_entity_poly.type
_entity_poly.pdbx_seq_one_letter_code
_entity_poly.pdbx_strand_id
1 'polypeptide(L)'
;MEQELQWLLTQRIPKVVLQAQNSLLGISLLGHKTGPNGHTSRGTSTDSHIHLHDTKTGEDVGEVTVSGAAVTHLSLLLPVSASTQPMRRTTTRLKMDEALPLRQAQEALSFIKSATKKTRLMPRLDSSETALDYVENMLSDVKRARQILTVGSQLELMPLQSDSTEKFAPALPENLVIECKFKEGSIVVHLYFLKFRRGVKSSGGILDAFKKDTAAGHMLVHNGRLAEVKQELVFQAPLGSMASDLDSLDQAASLLIDVVGQLHAFDSM
;
A
#
# COMPACT_ATOMS: atom_id res chain seq x y z
N MET A 1 -7.11 9.10 -42.93
CA MET A 1 -6.53 9.81 -41.78
C MET A 1 -7.55 10.56 -40.93
N GLU A 2 -8.19 11.64 -41.42
CA GLU A 2 -9.13 12.43 -40.58
C GLU A 2 -10.34 11.61 -40.08
N GLN A 3 -10.92 10.76 -40.94
CA GLN A 3 -12.00 9.86 -40.54
C GLN A 3 -11.57 8.81 -39.50
N GLU A 4 -10.35 8.31 -39.58
CA GLU A 4 -9.79 7.34 -38.63
C GLU A 4 -9.52 7.99 -37.28
N LEU A 5 -8.96 9.20 -37.27
CA LEU A 5 -8.78 9.99 -36.06
C LEU A 5 -10.13 10.29 -35.41
N GLN A 6 -11.10 10.73 -36.22
CA GLN A 6 -12.47 10.99 -35.71
C GLN A 6 -13.12 9.73 -35.11
N TRP A 7 -12.94 8.57 -35.73
CA TRP A 7 -13.38 7.30 -35.17
C TRP A 7 -12.66 6.96 -33.86
N LEU A 8 -11.34 7.16 -33.78
CA LEU A 8 -10.54 6.92 -32.60
C LEU A 8 -11.05 7.78 -31.43
N LEU A 9 -11.23 9.09 -31.65
CA LEU A 9 -11.67 10.05 -30.65
C LEU A 9 -13.11 9.79 -30.17
N THR A 10 -14.03 9.44 -31.09
CA THR A 10 -15.47 9.36 -30.77
C THR A 10 -15.96 7.96 -30.38
N GLN A 11 -15.27 6.91 -30.78
CA GLN A 11 -15.71 5.52 -30.58
C GLN A 11 -14.70 4.69 -29.78
N ARG A 12 -13.45 4.70 -30.18
CA ARG A 12 -12.45 3.80 -29.60
C ARG A 12 -12.05 4.22 -28.20
N ILE A 13 -11.68 5.49 -27.99
CA ILE A 13 -11.22 6.01 -26.68
C ILE A 13 -12.33 5.90 -25.62
N PRO A 14 -13.57 6.34 -25.84
CA PRO A 14 -14.64 6.17 -24.87
C PRO A 14 -14.86 4.71 -24.45
N LYS A 15 -14.79 3.79 -25.40
CA LYS A 15 -14.94 2.36 -25.12
C LYS A 15 -13.80 1.83 -24.24
N VAL A 16 -12.55 2.20 -24.55
CA VAL A 16 -11.36 1.78 -23.78
C VAL A 16 -11.39 2.39 -22.37
N VAL A 17 -11.74 3.66 -22.26
CA VAL A 17 -11.88 4.34 -20.95
C VAL A 17 -12.92 3.65 -20.09
N LEU A 18 -14.07 3.24 -20.67
CA LEU A 18 -15.08 2.48 -19.95
C LEU A 18 -14.58 1.09 -19.52
N GLN A 19 -13.81 0.41 -20.36
CA GLN A 19 -13.20 -0.88 -20.00
C GLN A 19 -12.17 -0.71 -18.87
N ALA A 20 -11.29 0.29 -18.96
CA ALA A 20 -10.36 0.63 -17.89
C ALA A 20 -11.08 0.97 -16.58
N GLN A 21 -12.20 1.73 -16.66
CA GLN A 21 -13.05 2.01 -15.49
C GLN A 21 -13.57 0.72 -14.83
N ASN A 22 -14.05 -0.22 -15.62
CA ASN A 22 -14.57 -1.49 -15.09
C ASN A 22 -13.46 -2.29 -14.38
N SER A 23 -12.25 -2.33 -14.94
CA SER A 23 -11.09 -2.96 -14.29
C SER A 23 -10.75 -2.26 -12.95
N LEU A 24 -10.72 -0.93 -12.92
CA LEU A 24 -10.45 -0.17 -11.71
C LEU A 24 -11.53 -0.34 -10.63
N LEU A 25 -12.80 -0.43 -11.00
CA LEU A 25 -13.91 -0.66 -10.06
C LEU A 25 -13.92 -2.08 -9.48
N GLY A 26 -13.25 -3.03 -10.13
CA GLY A 26 -13.06 -4.39 -9.64
C GLY A 26 -12.04 -4.53 -8.51
N ILE A 27 -11.28 -3.49 -8.21
CA ILE A 27 -10.20 -3.53 -7.22
C ILE A 27 -10.76 -3.65 -5.81
N SER A 28 -10.36 -4.70 -5.09
CA SER A 28 -10.87 -5.04 -3.76
C SER A 28 -10.48 -4.02 -2.69
N LEU A 29 -9.33 -3.37 -2.83
CA LEU A 29 -8.86 -2.28 -1.96
C LEU A 29 -9.86 -1.12 -1.85
N LEU A 30 -10.74 -0.92 -2.84
CA LEU A 30 -11.80 0.10 -2.78
C LEU A 30 -12.88 -0.21 -1.72
N GLY A 31 -12.88 -1.43 -1.15
CA GLY A 31 -13.84 -1.83 -0.13
C GLY A 31 -15.30 -1.94 -0.63
N HIS A 32 -15.53 -1.77 -1.93
CA HIS A 32 -16.84 -1.80 -2.55
C HIS A 32 -16.86 -2.78 -3.72
N LYS A 33 -17.37 -3.98 -3.51
CA LYS A 33 -18.00 -4.69 -4.63
C LYS A 33 -19.35 -3.99 -4.88
N THR A 34 -19.37 -2.95 -5.70
CA THR A 34 -20.61 -2.48 -6.30
C THR A 34 -21.04 -3.54 -7.31
N GLY A 35 -21.93 -4.43 -6.88
CA GLY A 35 -22.62 -5.30 -7.82
C GLY A 35 -23.37 -4.45 -8.85
N PRO A 36 -23.62 -4.97 -10.08
CA PRO A 36 -24.24 -4.23 -11.18
C PRO A 36 -25.65 -3.69 -10.87
N ASN A 37 -26.23 -4.04 -9.75
CA ASN A 37 -27.62 -3.68 -9.37
C ASN A 37 -27.73 -2.60 -8.29
N GLY A 38 -26.67 -1.81 -8.02
CA GLY A 38 -26.77 -0.66 -7.10
C GLY A 38 -27.07 -1.00 -5.64
N HIS A 39 -27.32 -2.26 -5.31
CA HIS A 39 -27.37 -2.70 -3.93
C HIS A 39 -25.94 -2.75 -3.41
N THR A 40 -25.60 -1.84 -2.51
CA THR A 40 -24.46 -1.98 -1.60
C THR A 40 -24.70 -3.24 -0.77
N SER A 41 -24.48 -4.40 -1.37
CA SER A 41 -24.19 -5.56 -0.55
C SER A 41 -22.92 -5.12 0.23
N ARG A 42 -23.08 -4.91 1.52
CA ARG A 42 -22.00 -4.98 2.48
C ARG A 42 -21.33 -6.31 2.16
N GLY A 43 -20.44 -6.27 1.17
CA GLY A 43 -19.69 -7.43 0.76
C GLY A 43 -19.08 -7.94 2.03
N THR A 44 -19.51 -9.11 2.44
CA THR A 44 -18.72 -9.91 3.35
C THR A 44 -17.33 -9.89 2.74
N SER A 45 -16.48 -8.92 3.16
CA SER A 45 -15.05 -9.11 3.09
C SER A 45 -14.94 -10.48 3.75
N THR A 46 -14.56 -11.47 3.00
CA THR A 46 -14.09 -12.72 3.58
C THR A 46 -12.88 -12.27 4.37
N ASP A 47 -13.14 -11.86 5.62
CA ASP A 47 -12.13 -11.62 6.64
C ASP A 47 -11.48 -12.97 6.93
N SER A 48 -10.76 -13.48 5.93
CA SER A 48 -9.97 -14.67 6.09
C SER A 48 -8.78 -14.26 6.95
N HIS A 49 -8.73 -14.82 8.13
CA HIS A 49 -7.50 -14.78 8.93
C HIS A 49 -6.40 -15.45 8.14
N ILE A 50 -5.36 -14.68 7.81
CA ILE A 50 -4.25 -15.15 7.02
C ILE A 50 -3.07 -15.39 7.97
N HIS A 51 -2.49 -16.59 7.90
CA HIS A 51 -1.37 -16.95 8.73
C HIS A 51 -0.10 -16.21 8.31
N LEU A 52 0.56 -15.62 9.31
CA LEU A 52 1.85 -14.94 9.17
C LEU A 52 2.98 -15.93 9.47
N HIS A 53 3.95 -15.97 8.57
CA HIS A 53 5.13 -16.81 8.73
C HIS A 53 6.37 -15.94 8.88
N ASP A 54 7.28 -16.35 9.76
CA ASP A 54 8.60 -15.75 9.87
C ASP A 54 9.37 -16.02 8.56
N THR A 55 9.88 -14.97 7.93
CA THR A 55 10.56 -15.06 6.64
C THR A 55 11.89 -15.83 6.70
N LYS A 56 12.47 -16.02 7.91
CA LYS A 56 13.74 -16.71 8.11
C LYS A 56 13.54 -18.17 8.48
N THR A 57 12.56 -18.47 9.34
CA THR A 57 12.34 -19.83 9.88
C THR A 57 11.19 -20.55 9.21
N GLY A 58 10.26 -19.83 8.56
CA GLY A 58 9.02 -20.36 8.02
C GLY A 58 8.00 -20.76 9.10
N GLU A 59 8.27 -20.51 10.39
CA GLU A 59 7.35 -20.82 11.48
C GLU A 59 6.11 -19.93 11.41
N ASP A 60 4.96 -20.48 11.78
CA ASP A 60 3.73 -19.72 12.01
C ASP A 60 3.90 -18.85 13.27
N VAL A 61 3.75 -17.54 13.11
CA VAL A 61 3.95 -16.55 14.17
C VAL A 61 2.72 -15.74 14.48
N GLY A 62 1.61 -16.01 13.79
CA GLY A 62 0.35 -15.32 14.06
C GLY A 62 -0.58 -15.21 12.88
N GLU A 63 -1.54 -14.31 13.01
CA GLU A 63 -2.63 -14.11 12.05
C GLU A 63 -2.83 -12.63 11.76
N VAL A 64 -3.23 -12.32 10.54
CA VAL A 64 -3.58 -10.96 10.10
C VAL A 64 -4.86 -10.98 9.27
N THR A 65 -5.67 -9.93 9.41
CA THR A 65 -6.81 -9.64 8.52
C THR A 65 -6.64 -8.23 7.98
N VAL A 66 -6.76 -8.09 6.67
CA VAL A 66 -6.71 -6.81 5.97
C VAL A 66 -8.09 -6.51 5.40
N SER A 67 -8.60 -5.31 5.68
CA SER A 67 -9.85 -4.81 5.11
C SER A 67 -9.63 -3.44 4.49
N GLY A 68 -9.76 -3.36 3.17
CA GLY A 68 -9.45 -2.14 2.43
C GLY A 68 -8.01 -1.68 2.66
N ALA A 69 -7.83 -0.47 3.15
CA ALA A 69 -6.52 0.14 3.40
C ALA A 69 -6.09 0.08 4.88
N ALA A 70 -6.51 -0.94 5.61
CA ALA A 70 -6.17 -1.11 7.01
C ALA A 70 -6.03 -2.59 7.41
N VAL A 71 -5.18 -2.85 8.40
CA VAL A 71 -5.16 -4.10 9.16
C VAL A 71 -6.20 -3.98 10.28
N THR A 72 -7.22 -4.82 10.23
CA THR A 72 -8.34 -4.82 11.20
C THR A 72 -8.18 -5.88 12.28
N HIS A 73 -7.38 -6.91 12.01
CA HIS A 73 -6.99 -7.90 13.00
C HIS A 73 -5.51 -8.22 12.84
N LEU A 74 -4.79 -8.28 13.95
CA LEU A 74 -3.40 -8.71 14.00
C LEU A 74 -3.15 -9.41 15.33
N SER A 75 -2.74 -10.67 15.28
CA SER A 75 -2.35 -11.47 16.43
C SER A 75 -0.93 -11.99 16.21
N LEU A 76 0.00 -11.71 17.10
CA LEU A 76 1.41 -12.02 16.97
C LEU A 76 1.95 -12.77 18.18
N LEU A 77 2.76 -13.79 17.91
CA LEU A 77 3.60 -14.47 18.89
C LEU A 77 4.94 -13.75 19.00
N LEU A 78 5.07 -12.89 20.02
CA LEU A 78 6.30 -12.13 20.23
C LEU A 78 7.30 -12.90 21.09
N PRO A 79 8.60 -12.92 20.74
CA PRO A 79 9.63 -13.40 21.64
C PRO A 79 9.74 -12.45 22.83
N VAL A 80 9.57 -12.96 24.04
CA VAL A 80 9.84 -12.17 25.25
C VAL A 80 11.34 -12.15 25.45
N SER A 81 11.96 -11.00 25.19
CA SER A 81 13.37 -10.75 25.51
C SER A 81 13.53 -10.59 27.01
N ALA A 82 13.66 -11.69 27.72
CA ALA A 82 14.19 -11.68 29.09
C ALA A 82 15.55 -12.35 29.08
N SER A 83 16.54 -11.61 29.47
CA SER A 83 17.98 -11.81 29.30
C SER A 83 18.61 -13.06 29.91
N THR A 84 17.87 -14.03 30.47
CA THR A 84 18.44 -15.22 31.14
C THR A 84 17.52 -16.45 31.23
N GLN A 85 16.34 -16.44 30.62
CA GLN A 85 15.43 -17.58 30.68
C GLN A 85 15.02 -18.09 29.28
N PRO A 86 14.63 -19.37 29.12
CA PRO A 86 14.21 -19.91 27.84
C PRO A 86 13.09 -19.07 27.26
N MET A 87 13.17 -18.79 25.96
CA MET A 87 12.29 -17.92 25.20
C MET A 87 10.81 -18.15 25.57
N ARG A 88 10.26 -17.33 26.44
CA ARG A 88 8.81 -17.25 26.59
C ARG A 88 8.26 -16.45 25.43
N ARG A 89 7.36 -17.03 24.66
CA ARG A 89 6.58 -16.32 23.63
C ARG A 89 5.34 -15.75 24.30
N THR A 90 5.04 -14.48 24.03
CA THR A 90 3.81 -13.82 24.50
C THR A 90 2.97 -13.45 23.31
N THR A 91 1.69 -13.80 23.33
CA THR A 91 0.75 -13.38 22.29
C THR A 91 0.30 -11.96 22.59
N THR A 92 0.41 -11.08 21.59
CA THR A 92 -0.24 -9.76 21.58
C THR A 92 -1.26 -9.70 20.46
N ARG A 93 -2.34 -8.94 20.68
CA ARG A 93 -3.42 -8.78 19.70
C ARG A 93 -3.79 -7.33 19.55
N LEU A 94 -4.11 -6.94 18.32
CA LEU A 94 -4.75 -5.65 18.07
C LEU A 94 -6.13 -5.64 18.76
N LYS A 95 -6.48 -4.56 19.45
CA LYS A 95 -7.78 -4.41 20.10
C LYS A 95 -8.90 -4.39 19.06
N MET A 96 -10.08 -4.87 19.41
CA MET A 96 -11.19 -5.11 18.49
C MET A 96 -11.64 -3.86 17.72
N ASP A 97 -11.58 -2.69 18.36
CA ASP A 97 -12.03 -1.41 17.77
C ASP A 97 -10.88 -0.60 17.14
N GLU A 98 -9.68 -1.17 17.11
CA GLU A 98 -8.50 -0.51 16.56
C GLU A 98 -8.17 -1.05 15.17
N ALA A 99 -7.61 -0.17 14.35
CA ALA A 99 -7.08 -0.54 13.05
C ALA A 99 -5.70 0.10 12.82
N LEU A 100 -4.84 -0.62 12.11
CA LEU A 100 -3.56 -0.08 11.67
C LEU A 100 -3.69 0.37 10.22
N PRO A 101 -3.55 1.66 9.92
CA PRO A 101 -3.66 2.15 8.55
C PRO A 101 -2.47 1.65 7.72
N LEU A 102 -2.78 1.12 6.54
CA LEU A 102 -1.79 0.78 5.52
C LEU A 102 -1.63 2.00 4.61
N ARG A 103 -0.63 2.85 4.89
CA ARG A 103 -0.40 4.10 4.14
C ARG A 103 -0.21 3.87 2.66
N GLN A 104 0.57 2.87 2.31
CA GLN A 104 0.79 2.42 0.94
C GLN A 104 -0.54 2.14 0.23
N ALA A 105 -1.47 1.43 0.90
CA ALA A 105 -2.81 1.21 0.38
C ALA A 105 -3.61 2.51 0.25
N GLN A 106 -3.54 3.39 1.24
CA GLN A 106 -4.23 4.68 1.20
C GLN A 106 -3.73 5.57 0.06
N GLU A 107 -2.42 5.61 -0.15
CA GLU A 107 -1.78 6.36 -1.23
C GLU A 107 -2.17 5.78 -2.60
N ALA A 108 -2.06 4.46 -2.79
CA ALA A 108 -2.49 3.79 -4.01
C ALA A 108 -3.97 4.04 -4.31
N LEU A 109 -4.83 3.94 -3.29
CA LEU A 109 -6.26 4.24 -3.41
C LEU A 109 -6.53 5.68 -3.86
N SER A 110 -5.71 6.66 -3.48
CA SER A 110 -5.87 8.03 -3.94
C SER A 110 -5.71 8.15 -5.46
N PHE A 111 -4.72 7.46 -6.03
CA PHE A 111 -4.49 7.41 -7.47
C PHE A 111 -5.58 6.62 -8.20
N ILE A 112 -6.01 5.47 -7.67
CA ILE A 112 -7.11 4.69 -8.24
C ILE A 112 -8.40 5.52 -8.30
N LYS A 113 -8.72 6.23 -7.21
CA LYS A 113 -9.87 7.15 -7.17
C LYS A 113 -9.74 8.30 -8.15
N SER A 114 -8.53 8.87 -8.30
CA SER A 114 -8.24 9.90 -9.30
C SER A 114 -8.47 9.39 -10.72
N ALA A 115 -7.90 8.25 -11.07
CA ALA A 115 -8.12 7.61 -12.37
C ALA A 115 -9.60 7.31 -12.62
N THR A 116 -10.30 6.71 -11.64
CA THR A 116 -11.75 6.42 -11.73
C THR A 116 -12.58 7.70 -11.88
N LYS A 117 -12.20 8.80 -11.20
CA LYS A 117 -12.88 10.08 -11.38
C LYS A 117 -12.68 10.62 -12.80
N LYS A 118 -11.48 10.53 -13.34
CA LYS A 118 -11.18 10.94 -14.73
C LYS A 118 -12.05 10.16 -15.72
N THR A 119 -12.21 8.83 -15.56
CA THR A 119 -13.07 8.04 -16.47
C THR A 119 -14.52 8.50 -16.48
N ARG A 120 -15.03 9.00 -15.35
CA ARG A 120 -16.42 9.51 -15.25
C ARG A 120 -16.57 10.92 -15.83
N LEU A 121 -15.52 11.71 -15.82
CA LEU A 121 -15.51 13.11 -16.23
C LEU A 121 -14.74 13.29 -17.54
N MET A 122 -14.92 12.35 -18.48
CA MET A 122 -14.25 12.42 -19.77
C MET A 122 -14.59 13.74 -20.48
N PRO A 123 -13.59 14.56 -20.83
CA PRO A 123 -13.80 15.80 -21.55
C PRO A 123 -14.22 15.51 -22.99
N ARG A 124 -14.68 16.53 -23.70
CA ARG A 124 -14.81 16.45 -25.15
C ARG A 124 -13.42 16.37 -25.77
N LEU A 125 -13.18 15.35 -26.55
CA LEU A 125 -11.89 15.10 -27.21
C LEU A 125 -11.98 15.66 -28.65
N ASP A 126 -11.48 16.86 -28.84
CA ASP A 126 -11.58 17.54 -30.14
C ASP A 126 -10.31 17.41 -31.00
N SER A 127 -9.18 16.94 -30.39
CA SER A 127 -7.91 16.74 -31.07
C SER A 127 -7.15 15.52 -30.52
N SER A 128 -6.14 15.04 -31.26
CA SER A 128 -5.22 13.99 -30.81
C SER A 128 -4.45 14.43 -29.56
N GLU A 129 -3.99 15.68 -29.50
CA GLU A 129 -3.24 16.24 -28.38
C GLU A 129 -4.06 16.24 -27.07
N THR A 130 -5.30 16.74 -27.12
CA THR A 130 -6.20 16.73 -25.92
C THR A 130 -6.54 15.33 -25.49
N ALA A 131 -6.69 14.39 -26.42
CA ALA A 131 -6.94 13.00 -26.14
C ALA A 131 -5.72 12.32 -25.52
N LEU A 132 -4.53 12.60 -26.03
CA LEU A 132 -3.26 12.08 -25.54
C LEU A 132 -3.02 12.52 -24.10
N ASP A 133 -3.10 13.84 -23.83
CA ASP A 133 -2.96 14.40 -22.48
C ASP A 133 -3.93 13.77 -21.49
N TYR A 134 -5.18 13.58 -21.90
CA TYR A 134 -6.19 12.97 -21.05
C TYR A 134 -5.87 11.51 -20.70
N VAL A 135 -5.52 10.71 -21.72
CA VAL A 135 -5.23 9.27 -21.55
C VAL A 135 -3.92 9.07 -20.79
N GLU A 136 -2.86 9.84 -21.07
CA GLU A 136 -1.58 9.78 -20.37
C GLU A 136 -1.69 10.15 -18.90
N ASN A 137 -2.48 11.18 -18.58
CA ASN A 137 -2.75 11.56 -17.19
C ASN A 137 -3.46 10.45 -16.40
N MET A 138 -4.37 9.71 -17.05
CA MET A 138 -5.03 8.57 -16.42
C MET A 138 -4.08 7.39 -16.27
N LEU A 139 -3.30 7.08 -17.31
CA LEU A 139 -2.29 6.04 -17.30
C LEU A 139 -1.22 6.29 -16.21
N SER A 140 -0.82 7.55 -16.03
CA SER A 140 0.11 7.94 -14.96
C SER A 140 -0.42 7.59 -13.58
N ASP A 141 -1.71 7.88 -13.30
CA ASP A 141 -2.33 7.52 -12.03
C ASP A 141 -2.37 6.00 -11.81
N VAL A 142 -2.76 5.24 -12.84
CA VAL A 142 -2.81 3.77 -12.77
C VAL A 142 -1.41 3.18 -12.54
N LYS A 143 -0.39 3.65 -13.25
CA LYS A 143 1.01 3.21 -13.09
C LYS A 143 1.54 3.54 -11.69
N ARG A 144 1.23 4.73 -11.16
CA ARG A 144 1.63 5.13 -9.80
C ARG A 144 0.98 4.24 -8.73
N ALA A 145 -0.33 3.99 -8.85
CA ALA A 145 -1.03 3.09 -7.93
C ALA A 145 -0.38 1.70 -7.89
N ARG A 146 -0.10 1.14 -9.06
CA ARG A 146 0.58 -0.15 -9.21
C ARG A 146 1.97 -0.15 -8.58
N GLN A 147 2.78 0.87 -8.89
CA GLN A 147 4.14 1.01 -8.36
C GLN A 147 4.14 1.05 -6.82
N ILE A 148 3.24 1.84 -6.23
CA ILE A 148 3.12 1.96 -4.77
C ILE A 148 2.78 0.61 -4.15
N LEU A 149 1.86 -0.17 -4.73
CA LEU A 149 1.47 -1.48 -4.20
C LEU A 149 2.55 -2.56 -4.36
N THR A 150 3.46 -2.42 -5.34
CA THR A 150 4.51 -3.42 -5.59
C THR A 150 5.84 -3.10 -4.91
N VAL A 151 6.29 -1.85 -5.01
CA VAL A 151 7.64 -1.44 -4.58
C VAL A 151 7.62 -0.67 -3.27
N GLY A 152 6.46 -0.09 -2.92
CA GLY A 152 6.32 0.84 -1.81
C GLY A 152 6.50 2.30 -2.23
N SER A 153 6.17 3.20 -1.32
CA SER A 153 6.40 4.63 -1.51
C SER A 153 7.83 4.98 -1.10
N GLN A 154 8.47 5.87 -1.85
CA GLN A 154 9.79 6.41 -1.47
C GLN A 154 9.76 7.19 -0.14
N LEU A 155 8.56 7.56 0.33
CA LEU A 155 8.35 8.22 1.62
C LEU A 155 8.45 7.26 2.81
N GLU A 156 8.48 5.95 2.59
CA GLU A 156 8.53 4.92 3.64
C GLU A 156 9.93 4.65 4.22
N LEU A 157 10.93 5.48 3.90
CA LEU A 157 12.28 5.32 4.44
C LEU A 157 12.40 5.58 5.95
N MET A 158 11.30 6.00 6.59
CA MET A 158 11.27 6.17 8.05
C MET A 158 10.07 5.42 8.63
N PRO A 159 10.29 4.45 9.53
CA PRO A 159 9.20 3.89 10.32
C PRO A 159 8.54 5.03 11.07
N LEU A 160 7.24 5.16 10.82
CA LEU A 160 6.48 6.29 11.30
C LEU A 160 6.29 6.19 12.80
N GLN A 161 6.20 7.37 13.41
CA GLN A 161 5.62 7.52 14.75
C GLN A 161 4.31 6.75 14.80
N SER A 162 4.35 5.55 15.33
CA SER A 162 3.14 4.78 15.50
C SER A 162 2.76 4.87 16.96
N ASP A 163 1.62 5.51 17.24
CA ASP A 163 0.91 5.42 18.51
C ASP A 163 0.41 3.98 18.73
N SER A 164 1.07 3.01 18.11
CA SER A 164 0.59 1.64 18.00
C SER A 164 0.72 0.85 19.30
N THR A 165 1.53 1.30 20.27
CA THR A 165 1.74 0.55 21.52
C THR A 165 0.45 0.37 22.29
N GLU A 166 -0.41 1.39 22.34
CA GLU A 166 -1.68 1.36 23.07
C GLU A 166 -2.79 0.60 22.34
N LYS A 167 -2.63 0.38 21.04
CA LYS A 167 -3.62 -0.34 20.21
C LYS A 167 -3.61 -1.85 20.46
N PHE A 168 -2.62 -2.38 21.14
CA PHE A 168 -2.46 -3.81 21.40
C PHE A 168 -2.85 -4.21 22.82
N ALA A 169 -3.27 -5.47 22.97
CA ALA A 169 -3.53 -6.12 24.25
C ALA A 169 -2.80 -7.49 24.30
N PRO A 170 -1.85 -7.68 25.23
CA PRO A 170 -1.25 -6.66 26.09
C PRO A 170 -0.55 -5.54 25.30
N ALA A 171 -0.42 -4.36 25.92
CA ALA A 171 0.27 -3.23 25.29
C ALA A 171 1.71 -3.62 24.90
N LEU A 172 2.16 -3.11 23.76
CA LEU A 172 3.51 -3.37 23.29
C LEU A 172 4.54 -2.65 24.19
N PRO A 173 5.73 -3.25 24.36
CA PRO A 173 6.83 -2.56 25.01
C PRO A 173 7.17 -1.24 24.26
N GLU A 174 7.56 -0.19 25.00
CA GLU A 174 7.91 1.12 24.43
C GLU A 174 9.00 1.04 23.35
N ASN A 175 9.86 0.05 23.43
CA ASN A 175 10.96 -0.18 22.50
C ASN A 175 10.61 -1.12 21.33
N LEU A 176 9.34 -1.44 21.12
CA LEU A 176 8.87 -2.27 20.01
C LEU A 176 7.96 -1.45 19.09
N VAL A 177 8.30 -1.41 17.82
CA VAL A 177 7.50 -0.79 16.76
C VAL A 177 7.03 -1.86 15.80
N ILE A 178 5.76 -1.80 15.42
CA ILE A 178 5.15 -2.65 14.40
C ILE A 178 4.82 -1.80 13.18
N GLU A 179 5.27 -2.24 12.01
CA GLU A 179 4.95 -1.65 10.72
C GLU A 179 4.35 -2.70 9.82
N CYS A 180 3.21 -2.38 9.18
CA CYS A 180 2.58 -3.25 8.20
C CYS A 180 2.65 -2.59 6.83
N LYS A 181 3.08 -3.34 5.82
CA LYS A 181 3.17 -2.87 4.43
C LYS A 181 2.89 -3.98 3.43
N PHE A 182 2.61 -3.60 2.19
CA PHE A 182 2.54 -4.55 1.09
C PHE A 182 3.91 -4.71 0.43
N LYS A 183 4.21 -5.92 0.03
CA LYS A 183 5.38 -6.24 -0.79
C LYS A 183 5.06 -7.47 -1.65
N GLU A 184 5.21 -7.32 -2.97
CA GLU A 184 5.10 -8.43 -3.92
C GLU A 184 3.84 -9.31 -3.74
N GLY A 185 2.67 -8.68 -3.55
CA GLY A 185 1.39 -9.39 -3.39
C GLY A 185 1.15 -9.96 -2.00
N SER A 186 2.00 -9.64 -1.03
CA SER A 186 1.90 -10.09 0.36
C SER A 186 1.74 -8.92 1.32
N ILE A 187 1.12 -9.18 2.47
CA ILE A 187 1.26 -8.32 3.63
C ILE A 187 2.54 -8.69 4.37
N VAL A 188 3.36 -7.71 4.67
CA VAL A 188 4.60 -7.87 5.45
C VAL A 188 4.48 -7.07 6.73
N VAL A 189 4.75 -7.72 7.84
CA VAL A 189 4.74 -7.14 9.18
C VAL A 189 6.17 -7.08 9.68
N HIS A 190 6.70 -5.88 9.86
CA HIS A 190 8.01 -5.63 10.43
C HIS A 190 7.87 -5.32 11.92
N LEU A 191 8.69 -5.98 12.73
CA LEU A 191 8.84 -5.67 14.14
C LEU A 191 10.25 -5.14 14.37
N TYR A 192 10.34 -3.89 14.79
CA TYR A 192 11.61 -3.22 15.09
C TYR A 192 11.80 -3.13 16.59
N PHE A 193 12.84 -3.82 17.12
CA PHE A 193 13.27 -3.68 18.49
C PHE A 193 14.28 -2.51 18.59
N LEU A 194 13.91 -1.50 19.35
CA LEU A 194 14.62 -0.24 19.43
C LEU A 194 15.52 -0.18 20.68
N LYS A 195 16.65 0.48 20.52
CA LYS A 195 17.49 0.91 21.64
C LYS A 195 17.53 2.44 21.66
N PHE A 196 16.94 3.03 22.69
CA PHE A 196 16.96 4.48 22.87
C PHE A 196 18.36 4.98 23.25
N ARG A 197 18.83 6.03 22.58
CA ARG A 197 20.07 6.72 22.97
C ARG A 197 19.79 7.67 24.13
N ARG A 198 20.60 7.56 25.18
CA ARG A 198 20.55 8.47 26.33
C ARG A 198 21.15 9.83 25.93
N GLY A 199 20.47 10.92 26.28
CA GLY A 199 21.07 12.27 26.31
C GLY A 199 20.87 13.15 25.09
N VAL A 200 20.23 12.70 24.02
CA VAL A 200 19.89 13.58 22.87
C VAL A 200 18.44 14.04 23.00
N LYS A 201 18.23 15.17 23.69
CA LYS A 201 16.95 15.89 23.63
C LYS A 201 16.84 16.58 22.27
N SER A 202 15.71 16.43 21.61
CA SER A 202 15.42 16.85 20.24
C SER A 202 15.38 18.37 19.99
N SER A 203 16.02 19.18 20.80
CA SER A 203 15.91 20.64 20.75
C SER A 203 16.87 21.37 19.81
N GLY A 204 17.59 20.68 18.98
CA GLY A 204 18.48 21.31 18.01
C GLY A 204 19.38 20.31 17.33
N GLY A 205 19.13 20.00 16.07
CA GLY A 205 20.10 19.24 15.27
C GLY A 205 19.82 17.76 15.06
N ILE A 206 18.56 17.32 14.99
CA ILE A 206 18.22 15.95 14.54
C ILE A 206 18.91 15.65 13.19
N LEU A 207 18.95 16.62 12.28
CA LEU A 207 19.65 16.53 10.99
C LEU A 207 21.18 16.34 11.12
N ASP A 208 21.80 16.89 12.16
CA ASP A 208 23.25 16.73 12.38
C ASP A 208 23.59 15.38 13.00
N ALA A 209 22.68 14.79 13.78
CA ALA A 209 22.84 13.43 14.30
C ALA A 209 22.76 12.38 13.18
N PHE A 210 21.90 12.60 12.17
CA PHE A 210 21.80 11.74 10.99
C PHE A 210 23.06 11.79 10.10
N LYS A 211 23.74 12.94 10.01
CA LYS A 211 24.94 13.10 9.17
C LYS A 211 26.19 12.40 9.73
N LYS A 212 26.26 12.17 11.03
CA LYS A 212 27.48 11.64 11.68
C LYS A 212 27.57 10.13 11.78
N ASP A 213 26.46 9.40 11.65
CA ASP A 213 26.40 7.95 11.95
C ASP A 213 25.88 7.08 10.79
N THR A 214 26.19 7.42 9.54
CA THR A 214 25.83 6.59 8.37
C THR A 214 26.51 5.20 8.35
N ALA A 215 27.39 4.91 9.29
CA ALA A 215 28.11 3.63 9.38
C ALA A 215 27.51 2.62 10.38
N ALA A 216 26.53 2.99 11.19
CA ALA A 216 26.02 2.13 12.26
C ALA A 216 24.49 2.16 12.35
N GLY A 217 23.84 1.15 11.77
CA GLY A 217 22.44 0.80 12.03
C GLY A 217 21.39 1.84 11.58
N HIS A 218 20.20 1.38 11.25
CA HIS A 218 19.09 2.27 10.92
C HIS A 218 18.65 3.07 12.15
N MET A 219 18.90 4.38 12.10
CA MET A 219 18.47 5.33 13.14
C MET A 219 17.10 5.89 12.80
N LEU A 220 16.24 6.04 13.80
CA LEU A 220 14.90 6.61 13.65
C LEU A 220 14.53 7.47 14.86
N VAL A 221 13.54 8.34 14.68
CA VAL A 221 12.95 9.09 15.78
C VAL A 221 11.63 8.41 16.17
N HIS A 222 11.55 7.91 17.41
CA HIS A 222 10.36 7.30 17.97
C HIS A 222 9.93 8.05 19.22
N ASN A 223 8.70 8.55 19.25
CA ASN A 223 8.14 9.36 20.36
C ASN A 223 9.07 10.51 20.79
N GLY A 224 9.63 11.23 19.80
CA GLY A 224 10.55 12.37 20.05
C GLY A 224 11.92 11.98 20.56
N ARG A 225 12.27 10.70 20.62
CA ARG A 225 13.56 10.17 21.09
C ARG A 225 14.31 9.50 19.95
N LEU A 226 15.60 9.73 19.88
CA LEU A 226 16.47 9.07 18.92
C LEU A 226 16.68 7.61 19.33
N ALA A 227 16.40 6.69 18.41
CA ALA A 227 16.50 5.25 18.63
C ALA A 227 17.28 4.58 17.49
N GLU A 228 17.96 3.50 17.83
CA GLU A 228 18.67 2.62 16.91
C GLU A 228 17.92 1.29 16.82
N VAL A 229 17.69 0.79 15.59
CA VAL A 229 17.12 -0.54 15.39
C VAL A 229 18.17 -1.59 15.75
N LYS A 230 17.91 -2.35 16.80
CA LYS A 230 18.80 -3.43 17.25
C LYS A 230 18.50 -4.76 16.62
N GLN A 231 17.23 -5.02 16.39
CA GLN A 231 16.75 -6.25 15.78
C GLN A 231 15.52 -5.96 14.97
N GLU A 232 15.41 -6.60 13.83
CA GLU A 232 14.25 -6.61 12.98
C GLU A 232 13.77 -8.05 12.79
N LEU A 233 12.47 -8.28 13.02
CA LEU A 233 11.78 -9.50 12.62
C LEU A 233 10.82 -9.15 11.51
N VAL A 234 10.73 -10.03 10.52
CA VAL A 234 9.90 -9.83 9.34
C VAL A 234 8.98 -11.04 9.18
N PHE A 235 7.69 -10.79 9.22
CA PHE A 235 6.65 -11.79 9.02
C PHE A 235 5.89 -11.48 7.74
N GLN A 236 5.46 -12.50 7.04
CA GLN A 236 4.83 -12.36 5.74
C GLN A 236 3.63 -13.29 5.59
N ALA A 237 2.60 -12.81 4.90
CA ALA A 237 1.46 -13.61 4.50
C ALA A 237 1.02 -13.22 3.07
N PRO A 238 0.76 -14.19 2.17
CA PRO A 238 0.27 -13.91 0.84
C PRO A 238 -1.17 -13.39 0.88
N LEU A 239 -1.46 -12.35 0.10
CA LEU A 239 -2.79 -11.79 -0.07
C LEU A 239 -3.33 -12.14 -1.45
N GLY A 240 -4.23 -13.12 -1.52
CA GLY A 240 -4.83 -13.53 -2.79
C GLY A 240 -5.59 -12.40 -3.51
N SER A 241 -6.23 -11.50 -2.76
CA SER A 241 -6.91 -10.34 -3.32
C SER A 241 -5.95 -9.34 -3.97
N MET A 242 -4.73 -9.20 -3.44
CA MET A 242 -3.74 -8.26 -3.96
C MET A 242 -3.26 -8.66 -5.36
N ALA A 243 -3.09 -9.95 -5.65
CA ALA A 243 -2.73 -10.42 -6.98
C ALA A 243 -3.81 -10.01 -8.00
N SER A 244 -5.09 -10.24 -7.68
CA SER A 244 -6.22 -9.84 -8.51
C SER A 244 -6.31 -8.32 -8.71
N ASP A 245 -5.98 -7.54 -7.66
CA ASP A 245 -5.98 -6.08 -7.74
C ASP A 245 -4.85 -5.57 -8.66
N LEU A 246 -3.66 -6.17 -8.58
CA LEU A 246 -2.53 -5.86 -9.47
C LEU A 246 -2.85 -6.23 -10.92
N ASP A 247 -3.46 -7.40 -11.17
CA ASP A 247 -3.91 -7.81 -12.50
C ASP A 247 -4.91 -6.81 -13.09
N SER A 248 -5.84 -6.31 -12.25
CA SER A 248 -6.82 -5.30 -12.66
C SER A 248 -6.17 -3.97 -13.05
N LEU A 249 -5.13 -3.55 -12.31
CA LEU A 249 -4.33 -2.36 -12.64
C LEU A 249 -3.53 -2.57 -13.94
N ASP A 250 -2.93 -3.73 -14.12
CA ASP A 250 -2.16 -4.08 -15.33
C ASP A 250 -3.08 -4.13 -16.56
N GLN A 251 -4.28 -4.67 -16.43
CA GLN A 251 -5.27 -4.66 -17.49
C GLN A 251 -5.69 -3.24 -17.87
N ALA A 252 -5.99 -2.39 -16.87
CA ALA A 252 -6.32 -0.99 -17.12
C ALA A 252 -5.17 -0.24 -17.80
N ALA A 253 -3.93 -0.44 -17.33
CA ALA A 253 -2.74 0.18 -17.91
C ALA A 253 -2.51 -0.27 -19.36
N SER A 254 -2.63 -1.56 -19.66
CA SER A 254 -2.47 -2.10 -21.02
C SER A 254 -3.46 -1.48 -22.01
N LEU A 255 -4.74 -1.39 -21.61
CA LEU A 255 -5.76 -0.76 -22.44
C LEU A 255 -5.45 0.70 -22.77
N LEU A 256 -4.93 1.46 -21.79
CA LEU A 256 -4.57 2.86 -21.99
C LEU A 256 -3.29 3.02 -22.81
N ILE A 257 -2.29 2.14 -22.64
CA ILE A 257 -1.05 2.13 -23.43
C ILE A 257 -1.37 1.90 -24.91
N ASP A 258 -2.27 0.98 -25.23
CA ASP A 258 -2.67 0.70 -26.62
C ASP A 258 -3.25 1.96 -27.29
N VAL A 259 -4.06 2.73 -26.57
CA VAL A 259 -4.63 3.99 -27.08
C VAL A 259 -3.56 5.05 -27.26
N VAL A 260 -2.65 5.21 -26.29
CA VAL A 260 -1.52 6.15 -26.40
C VAL A 260 -0.68 5.83 -27.63
N GLY A 261 -0.37 4.54 -27.87
CA GLY A 261 0.37 4.11 -29.07
C GLY A 261 -0.36 4.44 -30.38
N GLN A 262 -1.68 4.27 -30.42
CA GLN A 262 -2.49 4.65 -31.58
C GLN A 262 -2.48 6.17 -31.82
N LEU A 263 -2.64 6.99 -30.78
CA LEU A 263 -2.60 8.45 -30.88
C LEU A 263 -1.24 8.95 -31.39
N HIS A 264 -0.13 8.45 -30.86
CA HIS A 264 1.22 8.81 -31.35
C HIS A 264 1.45 8.43 -32.84
N ALA A 265 0.86 7.33 -33.31
CA ALA A 265 0.96 6.97 -34.70
C ALA A 265 0.30 8.00 -35.63
N PHE A 266 -0.78 8.68 -35.17
CA PHE A 266 -1.42 9.76 -35.90
C PHE A 266 -0.59 11.06 -35.92
N ASP A 267 0.07 11.40 -34.78
CA ASP A 267 0.89 12.61 -34.70
C ASP A 267 2.21 12.51 -35.50
N SER A 268 2.61 11.29 -35.86
CA SER A 268 3.86 11.02 -36.61
C SER A 268 3.68 10.99 -38.13
N MET A 269 2.46 11.07 -38.63
CA MET A 269 2.08 11.06 -40.04
C MET A 269 1.77 12.46 -40.57
#